data_2d8f2f7f5bafd847cf9328bb4f0f2193
#
_entry.id   2d8f2f7f5bafd847cf9328bb4f0f2193
#
_cell.length_a   1.000
_cell.length_b   1.000
_cell.length_c   1.000
_cell.angle_alpha   90.00
_cell.angle_beta   90.00
_cell.angle_gamma   90.00
#
_symmetry.space_group_name_H-M   'P 1'
#
loop_
_entity.id
_entity.type
_entity.pdbx_description
1 polymer ?
#
loop_
_entity_poly.entity_id
_entity_poly.type
_entity_poly.pdbx_seq_one_letter_code
_entity_poly.pdbx_strand_id
1 'polypeptide(L)'
;MPTRDDAWKLLCEYTQSESLRKHMLAVETCVRAYARKLGGDEELWGLTALLHDFDYERWPNNDHSADKEHPSEGAKILREKGFSEELIRAILSHADYSGVPRQTPLEHTLFACDELAGFLTACSYVRPSKSILDLEVSSVKKRMKDKAFARGVNREDVIKGAEELGVPLDDHIAFCISAMREQADALGLRGTL
;
A
#
# COMPACT_ATOMS: atom_id res chain seq x y z
N MET A 1 -1.12 -16.06 15.86
CA MET A 1 -0.76 -15.27 14.65
C MET A 1 0.46 -14.42 15.01
N PRO A 2 1.45 -14.27 14.11
CA PRO A 2 2.60 -13.40 14.37
C PRO A 2 2.18 -11.98 14.71
N THR A 3 2.99 -11.29 15.51
CA THR A 3 2.75 -9.91 15.92
C THR A 3 3.22 -8.91 14.86
N ARG A 4 2.85 -7.61 15.02
CA ARG A 4 3.38 -6.55 14.15
C ARG A 4 4.92 -6.45 14.21
N ASP A 5 5.51 -6.68 15.39
CA ASP A 5 6.98 -6.67 15.55
C ASP A 5 7.63 -7.83 14.79
N ASP A 6 7.01 -9.01 14.76
CA ASP A 6 7.49 -10.14 13.98
C ASP A 6 7.38 -9.84 12.48
N ALA A 7 6.28 -9.24 12.04
CA ALA A 7 6.09 -8.80 10.65
C ALA A 7 7.13 -7.73 10.24
N TRP A 8 7.41 -6.76 11.10
CA TRP A 8 8.43 -5.73 10.85
C TRP A 8 9.84 -6.33 10.74
N LYS A 9 10.19 -7.28 11.61
CA LYS A 9 11.48 -7.99 11.52
C LYS A 9 11.59 -8.75 10.21
N LEU A 10 10.53 -9.47 9.82
CA LEU A 10 10.48 -10.20 8.55
C LEU A 10 10.64 -9.23 7.36
N LEU A 11 9.89 -8.12 7.35
CA LEU A 11 10.02 -7.10 6.32
C LEU A 11 11.47 -6.59 6.23
N CYS A 12 12.10 -6.23 7.34
CA CYS A 12 13.46 -5.73 7.37
C CYS A 12 14.51 -6.77 6.95
N GLU A 13 14.24 -8.07 7.14
CA GLU A 13 15.10 -9.16 6.68
C GLU A 13 15.12 -9.25 5.14
N TYR A 14 13.96 -9.05 4.49
CA TYR A 14 13.82 -9.23 3.04
C TYR A 14 13.98 -7.95 2.24
N THR A 15 13.65 -6.80 2.82
CA THR A 15 13.67 -5.49 2.16
C THR A 15 14.71 -4.59 2.82
N GLN A 16 15.74 -4.15 2.08
CA GLN A 16 16.78 -3.21 2.55
C GLN A 16 16.46 -1.76 2.13
N SER A 17 15.71 -1.56 1.05
CA SER A 17 15.32 -0.25 0.55
C SER A 17 14.47 0.52 1.54
N GLU A 18 14.99 1.67 2.02
CA GLU A 18 14.20 2.57 2.90
C GLU A 18 12.93 3.08 2.21
N SER A 19 12.98 3.36 0.91
CA SER A 19 11.82 3.86 0.17
C SER A 19 10.72 2.81 0.10
N LEU A 20 11.06 1.54 -0.10
CA LEU A 20 10.09 0.45 -0.12
C LEU A 20 9.51 0.17 1.27
N ARG A 21 10.35 0.23 2.33
CA ARG A 21 9.87 0.15 3.72
C ARG A 21 8.89 1.27 4.04
N LYS A 22 9.19 2.51 3.63
CA LYS A 22 8.28 3.65 3.81
C LYS A 22 6.98 3.52 3.02
N HIS A 23 7.05 2.94 1.82
CA HIS A 23 5.86 2.62 1.03
C HIS A 23 4.94 1.67 1.81
N MET A 24 5.47 0.55 2.31
CA MET A 24 4.68 -0.41 3.08
C MET A 24 4.08 0.20 4.36
N LEU A 25 4.80 1.08 5.05
CA LEU A 25 4.27 1.83 6.20
C LEU A 25 3.14 2.80 5.80
N ALA A 26 3.25 3.45 4.64
CA ALA A 26 2.22 4.34 4.13
C ALA A 26 0.95 3.56 3.76
N VAL A 27 1.10 2.41 3.10
CA VAL A 27 -0.03 1.51 2.79
C VAL A 27 -0.66 0.97 4.07
N GLU A 28 0.15 0.50 5.05
CA GLU A 28 -0.34 0.09 6.38
C GLU A 28 -1.20 1.18 7.03
N THR A 29 -0.74 2.43 6.98
CA THR A 29 -1.45 3.57 7.57
C THR A 29 -2.84 3.76 6.95
N CYS A 30 -2.93 3.75 5.62
CA CYS A 30 -4.20 3.89 4.90
C CYS A 30 -5.15 2.71 5.15
N VAL A 31 -4.62 1.48 5.08
CA VAL A 31 -5.42 0.26 5.25
C VAL A 31 -5.95 0.12 6.68
N ARG A 32 -5.16 0.45 7.72
CA ARG A 32 -5.65 0.51 9.11
C ARG A 32 -6.77 1.53 9.28
N ALA A 33 -6.65 2.70 8.66
CA ALA A 33 -7.71 3.71 8.72
C ALA A 33 -9.00 3.20 8.07
N TYR A 34 -8.91 2.50 6.95
CA TYR A 34 -10.06 1.84 6.33
C TYR A 34 -10.62 0.70 7.18
N ALA A 35 -9.79 -0.10 7.83
CA ALA A 35 -10.25 -1.14 8.75
C ALA A 35 -11.16 -0.55 9.84
N ARG A 36 -10.72 0.55 10.48
CA ARG A 36 -11.55 1.27 11.47
C ARG A 36 -12.85 1.79 10.88
N LYS A 37 -12.81 2.35 9.66
CA LYS A 37 -13.98 2.90 8.97
C LYS A 37 -15.00 1.83 8.58
N LEU A 38 -14.52 0.66 8.13
CA LEU A 38 -15.36 -0.42 7.60
C LEU A 38 -15.69 -1.50 8.64
N GLY A 39 -15.16 -1.40 9.87
CA GLY A 39 -15.37 -2.37 10.95
C GLY A 39 -14.60 -3.68 10.75
N GLY A 40 -13.47 -3.63 10.02
CA GLY A 40 -12.57 -4.76 9.83
C GLY A 40 -11.61 -4.96 11.01
N ASP A 41 -10.91 -6.11 11.02
CA ASP A 41 -9.85 -6.38 12.00
C ASP A 41 -8.62 -5.52 11.67
N GLU A 42 -8.42 -4.44 12.44
CA GLU A 42 -7.35 -3.47 12.20
C GLU A 42 -5.96 -4.10 12.26
N GLU A 43 -5.72 -5.10 13.13
CA GLU A 43 -4.42 -5.77 13.22
C GLU A 43 -4.16 -6.65 12.01
N LEU A 44 -5.14 -7.47 11.63
CA LEU A 44 -5.03 -8.31 10.44
C LEU A 44 -4.80 -7.46 9.17
N TRP A 45 -5.60 -6.41 9.00
CA TRP A 45 -5.50 -5.54 7.84
C TRP A 45 -4.18 -4.77 7.79
N GLY A 46 -3.71 -4.29 8.96
CA GLY A 46 -2.43 -3.62 9.08
C GLY A 46 -1.25 -4.53 8.76
N LEU A 47 -1.24 -5.76 9.29
CA LEU A 47 -0.21 -6.76 8.98
C LEU A 47 -0.18 -7.12 7.49
N THR A 48 -1.36 -7.26 6.88
CA THR A 48 -1.48 -7.54 5.44
C THR A 48 -0.83 -6.43 4.63
N ALA A 49 -1.16 -5.18 4.92
CA ALA A 49 -0.61 -4.02 4.23
C ALA A 49 0.89 -3.84 4.48
N LEU A 50 1.35 -4.07 5.70
CA LEU A 50 2.78 -3.98 6.05
C LEU A 50 3.64 -4.99 5.28
N LEU A 51 3.07 -6.16 4.95
CA LEU A 51 3.81 -7.26 4.32
C LEU A 51 3.51 -7.44 2.82
N HIS A 52 2.66 -6.59 2.20
CA HIS A 52 2.22 -6.88 0.84
C HIS A 52 3.36 -6.95 -0.17
N ASP A 53 4.40 -6.15 0.00
CA ASP A 53 5.56 -6.04 -0.91
C ASP A 53 6.90 -6.49 -0.29
N PHE A 54 6.91 -7.17 0.88
CA PHE A 54 8.16 -7.45 1.59
C PHE A 54 9.15 -8.32 0.81
N ASP A 55 8.67 -9.11 -0.15
CA ASP A 55 9.45 -10.00 -1.00
C ASP A 55 9.89 -9.36 -2.33
N TYR A 56 9.31 -8.20 -2.69
CA TYR A 56 9.49 -7.56 -4.00
C TYR A 56 10.95 -7.26 -4.35
N GLU A 57 11.77 -6.84 -3.37
CA GLU A 57 13.18 -6.52 -3.61
C GLU A 57 13.99 -7.76 -3.99
N ARG A 58 13.63 -8.96 -3.49
CA ARG A 58 14.32 -10.22 -3.81
C ARG A 58 13.75 -10.91 -5.04
N TRP A 59 12.47 -10.79 -5.26
CA TRP A 59 11.75 -11.42 -6.39
C TRP A 59 10.86 -10.42 -7.13
N PRO A 60 11.46 -9.43 -7.81
CA PRO A 60 10.68 -8.44 -8.56
C PRO A 60 9.84 -9.12 -9.64
N ASN A 61 8.71 -8.52 -9.99
CA ASN A 61 7.73 -9.04 -10.93
C ASN A 61 8.06 -8.75 -12.40
N ASN A 62 9.28 -9.00 -12.82
CA ASN A 62 9.75 -8.65 -14.16
C ASN A 62 9.01 -9.38 -15.29
N ASP A 63 8.64 -10.64 -15.06
CA ASP A 63 7.94 -11.48 -16.04
C ASP A 63 6.44 -11.64 -15.74
N HIS A 64 5.95 -11.01 -14.63
CA HIS A 64 4.60 -11.20 -14.10
C HIS A 64 4.23 -12.67 -13.91
N SER A 65 5.18 -13.46 -13.38
CA SER A 65 4.98 -14.88 -13.11
C SER A 65 4.05 -15.07 -11.91
N ALA A 66 3.00 -15.87 -12.11
CA ALA A 66 2.03 -16.15 -11.06
C ALA A 66 2.59 -17.02 -9.91
N ASP A 67 3.74 -17.68 -10.08
CA ASP A 67 4.24 -18.70 -9.15
C ASP A 67 5.74 -18.60 -8.77
N LYS A 68 6.50 -17.68 -9.36
CA LYS A 68 7.97 -17.60 -9.19
C LYS A 68 8.50 -16.22 -8.80
N GLU A 69 7.64 -15.24 -8.70
CA GLU A 69 7.97 -13.86 -8.40
C GLU A 69 7.06 -13.33 -7.28
N HIS A 70 7.26 -12.07 -6.90
CA HIS A 70 6.31 -11.33 -6.06
C HIS A 70 4.90 -11.39 -6.68
N PRO A 71 3.83 -11.59 -5.90
CA PRO A 71 3.79 -11.84 -4.45
C PRO A 71 3.82 -13.34 -4.07
N SER A 72 4.03 -14.22 -5.02
CA SER A 72 3.92 -15.68 -4.85
C SER A 72 5.01 -16.25 -3.95
N GLU A 73 6.24 -15.73 -4.09
CA GLU A 73 7.37 -16.16 -3.24
C GLU A 73 7.15 -15.70 -1.80
N GLY A 74 6.67 -14.47 -1.61
CA GLY A 74 6.27 -13.97 -0.30
C GLY A 74 5.19 -14.83 0.36
N ALA A 75 4.18 -15.23 -0.41
CA ALA A 75 3.11 -16.09 0.08
C ALA A 75 3.60 -17.44 0.64
N LYS A 76 4.61 -18.05 0.00
CA LYS A 76 5.24 -19.29 0.50
C LYS A 76 5.91 -19.08 1.86
N ILE A 77 6.69 -17.99 1.97
CA ILE A 77 7.41 -17.63 3.20
C ILE A 77 6.40 -17.31 4.33
N LEU A 78 5.33 -16.58 4.04
CA LEU A 78 4.30 -16.24 5.03
C LEU A 78 3.61 -17.49 5.58
N ARG A 79 3.32 -18.50 4.73
CA ARG A 79 2.79 -19.79 5.19
C ARG A 79 3.74 -20.50 6.12
N GLU A 80 5.03 -20.59 5.78
CA GLU A 80 6.05 -21.19 6.62
C GLU A 80 6.21 -20.47 7.97
N LYS A 81 5.99 -19.16 8.00
CA LYS A 81 6.04 -18.32 9.21
C LYS A 81 4.74 -18.32 10.02
N GLY A 82 3.69 -19.02 9.56
CA GLY A 82 2.43 -19.19 10.30
C GLY A 82 1.46 -18.00 10.22
N PHE A 83 1.56 -17.18 9.18
CA PHE A 83 0.55 -16.16 8.89
C PHE A 83 -0.74 -16.81 8.36
N SER A 84 -1.88 -16.14 8.54
CA SER A 84 -3.19 -16.67 8.14
C SER A 84 -3.35 -16.70 6.62
N GLU A 85 -4.11 -17.67 6.11
CA GLU A 85 -4.45 -17.74 4.68
C GLU A 85 -5.29 -16.53 4.22
N GLU A 86 -6.06 -15.90 5.10
CA GLU A 86 -6.79 -14.67 4.80
C GLU A 86 -5.82 -13.53 4.45
N LEU A 87 -4.77 -13.31 5.27
CA LEU A 87 -3.72 -12.34 5.00
C LEU A 87 -2.98 -12.68 3.70
N ILE A 88 -2.58 -13.92 3.52
CA ILE A 88 -1.82 -14.38 2.36
C ILE A 88 -2.65 -14.23 1.07
N ARG A 89 -3.93 -14.60 1.12
CA ARG A 89 -4.82 -14.44 -0.02
C ARG A 89 -4.98 -12.95 -0.40
N ALA A 90 -5.13 -12.07 0.57
CA ALA A 90 -5.22 -10.64 0.31
C ALA A 90 -3.94 -10.10 -0.33
N ILE A 91 -2.76 -10.53 0.13
CA ILE A 91 -1.49 -10.18 -0.51
C ILE A 91 -1.44 -10.72 -1.95
N LEU A 92 -1.79 -11.97 -2.20
CA LEU A 92 -1.82 -12.50 -3.56
C LEU A 92 -2.75 -11.71 -4.49
N SER A 93 -3.92 -11.31 -3.98
CA SER A 93 -4.95 -10.64 -4.77
C SER A 93 -4.63 -9.20 -5.19
N HIS A 94 -3.62 -8.54 -4.56
CA HIS A 94 -3.27 -7.17 -4.94
C HIS A 94 -2.56 -7.09 -6.30
N ALA A 95 -1.97 -8.19 -6.77
CA ALA A 95 -1.34 -8.29 -8.08
C ALA A 95 -2.25 -9.09 -9.05
N ASP A 96 -2.81 -8.43 -10.06
CA ASP A 96 -3.74 -9.05 -11.02
C ASP A 96 -3.16 -10.30 -11.71
N TYR A 97 -1.85 -10.31 -11.98
CA TYR A 97 -1.17 -11.45 -12.62
C TYR A 97 -1.03 -12.68 -11.72
N SER A 98 -1.28 -12.58 -10.42
CA SER A 98 -1.34 -13.75 -9.53
C SER A 98 -2.50 -14.68 -9.83
N GLY A 99 -3.52 -14.18 -10.54
CA GLY A 99 -4.75 -14.92 -10.85
C GLY A 99 -5.71 -15.07 -9.68
N VAL A 100 -5.42 -14.49 -8.52
CA VAL A 100 -6.29 -14.50 -7.33
C VAL A 100 -7.24 -13.30 -7.38
N PRO A 101 -8.56 -13.51 -7.59
CA PRO A 101 -9.51 -12.39 -7.65
C PRO A 101 -9.74 -11.77 -6.28
N ARG A 102 -9.93 -10.45 -6.24
CA ARG A 102 -10.35 -9.73 -5.03
C ARG A 102 -11.84 -9.99 -4.75
N GLN A 103 -12.16 -10.36 -3.53
CA GLN A 103 -13.53 -10.75 -3.11
C GLN A 103 -13.93 -10.16 -1.75
N THR A 104 -12.96 -9.83 -0.90
CA THR A 104 -13.21 -9.36 0.46
C THR A 104 -12.95 -7.86 0.61
N PRO A 105 -13.54 -7.20 1.61
CA PRO A 105 -13.23 -5.79 1.89
C PRO A 105 -11.74 -5.52 2.14
N LEU A 106 -11.01 -6.44 2.77
CA LEU A 106 -9.56 -6.35 2.96
C LEU A 106 -8.81 -6.31 1.62
N GLU A 107 -9.14 -7.25 0.72
CA GLU A 107 -8.50 -7.38 -0.59
C GLU A 107 -8.72 -6.13 -1.46
N HIS A 108 -9.95 -5.62 -1.51
CA HIS A 108 -10.26 -4.39 -2.24
C HIS A 108 -9.58 -3.16 -1.60
N THR A 109 -9.51 -3.10 -0.26
CA THR A 109 -8.86 -2.00 0.45
C THR A 109 -7.36 -1.99 0.23
N LEU A 110 -6.69 -3.14 0.30
CA LEU A 110 -5.26 -3.25 0.04
C LEU A 110 -4.94 -2.74 -1.37
N PHE A 111 -5.61 -3.25 -2.38
CA PHE A 111 -5.42 -2.85 -3.78
C PHE A 111 -5.69 -1.34 -3.99
N ALA A 112 -6.75 -0.80 -3.37
CA ALA A 112 -7.09 0.61 -3.50
C ALA A 112 -6.06 1.54 -2.85
N CYS A 113 -5.41 1.11 -1.75
CA CYS A 113 -4.45 1.93 -1.01
C CYS A 113 -3.03 1.85 -1.54
N ASP A 114 -2.62 0.76 -2.18
CA ASP A 114 -1.26 0.47 -2.58
C ASP A 114 -0.67 1.56 -3.49
N GLU A 115 -1.09 1.62 -4.74
CA GLU A 115 -0.59 2.61 -5.71
C GLU A 115 -0.86 4.06 -5.27
N LEU A 116 -2.01 4.31 -4.62
CA LEU A 116 -2.35 5.65 -4.15
C LEU A 116 -1.40 6.13 -3.06
N ALA A 117 -1.05 5.30 -2.07
CA ALA A 117 -0.13 5.70 -0.99
C ALA A 117 1.24 6.08 -1.54
N GLY A 118 1.77 5.32 -2.50
CA GLY A 118 3.00 5.66 -3.22
C GLY A 118 2.88 6.98 -3.99
N PHE A 119 1.76 7.21 -4.65
CA PHE A 119 1.52 8.44 -5.39
C PHE A 119 1.39 9.67 -4.48
N LEU A 120 0.71 9.56 -3.34
CA LEU A 120 0.60 10.63 -2.34
C LEU A 120 1.95 10.99 -1.74
N THR A 121 2.79 9.99 -1.47
CA THR A 121 4.19 10.19 -1.03
C THR A 121 4.98 10.98 -2.06
N ALA A 122 4.92 10.60 -3.33
CA ALA A 122 5.58 11.32 -4.42
C ALA A 122 5.05 12.77 -4.56
N CYS A 123 3.73 12.96 -4.46
CA CYS A 123 3.12 14.29 -4.50
C CYS A 123 3.61 15.17 -3.35
N SER A 124 3.79 14.62 -2.15
CA SER A 124 4.30 15.34 -0.99
C SER A 124 5.74 15.83 -1.19
N TYR A 125 6.62 14.98 -1.71
CA TYR A 125 8.03 15.32 -1.90
C TYR A 125 8.30 16.44 -2.92
N VAL A 126 7.40 16.65 -3.88
CA VAL A 126 7.57 17.72 -4.89
C VAL A 126 6.90 19.04 -4.48
N ARG A 127 6.29 19.11 -3.32
CA ARG A 127 5.82 20.37 -2.74
C ARG A 127 7.00 21.20 -2.23
N PRO A 128 6.88 22.54 -2.19
CA PRO A 128 7.90 23.39 -1.56
C PRO A 128 8.15 23.01 -0.09
N SER A 129 7.09 22.65 0.65
CA SER A 129 7.14 22.19 2.04
C SER A 129 7.69 20.77 2.20
N LYS A 130 7.69 19.97 1.14
CA LYS A 130 7.94 18.51 1.16
C LYS A 130 7.04 17.76 2.16
N SER A 131 5.83 18.26 2.37
CA SER A 131 4.92 17.82 3.43
C SER A 131 3.62 17.27 2.90
N ILE A 132 3.10 16.22 3.56
CA ILE A 132 1.72 15.72 3.38
C ILE A 132 0.71 16.66 4.06
N LEU A 133 1.15 17.47 5.04
CA LEU A 133 0.26 18.30 5.86
C LEU A 133 -0.46 19.38 5.05
N ASP A 134 0.14 19.87 3.99
CA ASP A 134 -0.45 20.87 3.08
C ASP A 134 -0.84 20.30 1.70
N LEU A 135 -0.78 18.97 1.52
CA LEU A 135 -1.17 18.33 0.25
C LEU A 135 -2.70 18.32 0.12
N GLU A 136 -3.21 18.84 -1.00
CA GLU A 136 -4.64 18.91 -1.29
C GLU A 136 -5.04 17.97 -2.43
N VAL A 137 -6.30 17.48 -2.42
CA VAL A 137 -6.87 16.58 -3.45
C VAL A 137 -6.70 17.17 -4.86
N SER A 138 -6.94 18.47 -5.02
CA SER A 138 -6.78 19.16 -6.31
C SER A 138 -5.35 19.08 -6.86
N SER A 139 -4.35 19.16 -5.99
CA SER A 139 -2.95 19.02 -6.35
C SER A 139 -2.62 17.59 -6.81
N VAL A 140 -3.14 16.58 -6.10
CA VAL A 140 -3.00 15.16 -6.46
C VAL A 140 -3.61 14.90 -7.84
N LYS A 141 -4.86 15.34 -8.06
CA LYS A 141 -5.57 15.20 -9.36
C LYS A 141 -4.83 15.88 -10.51
N LYS A 142 -4.23 17.03 -10.27
CA LYS A 142 -3.39 17.71 -11.28
C LYS A 142 -2.18 16.84 -11.64
N ARG A 143 -1.51 16.24 -10.65
CA ARG A 143 -0.36 15.35 -10.86
C ARG A 143 -0.75 14.03 -11.53
N MET A 144 -1.95 13.50 -11.30
CA MET A 144 -2.45 12.31 -12.00
C MET A 144 -2.49 12.48 -13.53
N LYS A 145 -2.69 13.71 -14.01
CA LYS A 145 -2.69 14.02 -15.45
C LYS A 145 -1.28 14.12 -16.06
N ASP A 146 -0.27 14.30 -15.23
CA ASP A 146 1.13 14.39 -15.65
C ASP A 146 1.75 13.00 -15.74
N LYS A 147 1.80 12.44 -16.95
CA LYS A 147 2.35 11.10 -17.21
C LYS A 147 3.87 10.99 -16.96
N ALA A 148 4.59 12.11 -16.93
CA ALA A 148 6.02 12.12 -16.65
C ALA A 148 6.33 12.07 -15.15
N PHE A 149 5.37 12.48 -14.31
CA PHE A 149 5.51 12.47 -12.86
C PHE A 149 5.25 11.07 -12.30
N ALA A 150 6.07 10.61 -11.37
CA ALA A 150 5.93 9.31 -10.67
C ALA A 150 5.54 8.17 -11.63
N ARG A 151 6.37 7.92 -12.63
CA ARG A 151 6.08 6.97 -13.73
C ARG A 151 5.88 5.53 -13.28
N GLY A 152 6.43 5.16 -12.11
CA GLY A 152 6.27 3.82 -11.53
C GLY A 152 4.88 3.56 -10.97
N VAL A 153 4.07 4.61 -10.75
CA VAL A 153 2.70 4.46 -10.23
C VAL A 153 1.71 4.20 -11.37
N ASN A 154 0.95 3.14 -11.28
CA ASN A 154 -0.13 2.82 -12.21
C ASN A 154 -1.40 3.62 -11.87
N ARG A 155 -1.70 4.68 -12.66
CA ARG A 155 -2.89 5.53 -12.45
C ARG A 155 -4.19 4.80 -12.69
N GLU A 156 -4.20 3.82 -13.57
CA GLU A 156 -5.40 3.01 -13.85
C GLU A 156 -5.76 2.19 -12.61
N ASP A 157 -4.77 1.64 -11.91
CA ASP A 157 -4.99 0.90 -10.67
C ASP A 157 -5.43 1.80 -9.52
N VAL A 158 -4.97 3.06 -9.46
CA VAL A 158 -5.49 4.04 -8.49
C VAL A 158 -6.99 4.29 -8.72
N ILE A 159 -7.41 4.45 -9.98
CA ILE A 159 -8.83 4.68 -10.32
C ILE A 159 -9.65 3.41 -10.07
N LYS A 160 -9.19 2.28 -10.59
CA LYS A 160 -9.82 0.96 -10.43
C LYS A 160 -9.98 0.59 -8.94
N GLY A 161 -8.96 0.88 -8.12
CA GLY A 161 -9.01 0.62 -6.68
C GLY A 161 -10.13 1.38 -5.98
N ALA A 162 -10.32 2.65 -6.28
CA ALA A 162 -11.43 3.44 -5.74
C ALA A 162 -12.80 2.90 -6.21
N GLU A 163 -12.90 2.51 -7.49
CA GLU A 163 -14.11 1.92 -8.07
C GLU A 163 -14.46 0.58 -7.41
N GLU A 164 -13.51 -0.33 -7.28
CA GLU A 164 -13.70 -1.62 -6.63
C GLU A 164 -14.05 -1.48 -5.13
N LEU A 165 -13.49 -0.47 -4.46
CA LEU A 165 -13.81 -0.15 -3.07
C LEU A 165 -15.19 0.52 -2.93
N GLY A 166 -15.79 0.96 -4.03
CA GLY A 166 -17.11 1.60 -4.06
C GLY A 166 -17.13 3.02 -3.49
N VAL A 167 -16.01 3.75 -3.59
CA VAL A 167 -15.89 5.14 -3.11
C VAL A 167 -15.50 6.08 -4.25
N PRO A 168 -16.00 7.34 -4.28
CA PRO A 168 -15.53 8.34 -5.22
C PRO A 168 -14.02 8.56 -5.08
N LEU A 169 -13.32 8.71 -6.20
CA LEU A 169 -11.85 8.86 -6.20
C LEU A 169 -11.39 10.04 -5.34
N ASP A 170 -12.08 11.17 -5.40
CA ASP A 170 -11.74 12.37 -4.61
C ASP A 170 -11.85 12.10 -3.11
N ASP A 171 -12.87 11.37 -2.68
CA ASP A 171 -13.09 10.99 -1.29
C ASP A 171 -12.03 9.98 -0.82
N HIS A 172 -11.66 9.04 -1.69
CA HIS A 172 -10.60 8.08 -1.42
C HIS A 172 -9.24 8.78 -1.23
N ILE A 173 -8.89 9.70 -2.15
CA ILE A 173 -7.68 10.52 -2.04
C ILE A 173 -7.69 11.32 -0.73
N ALA A 174 -8.79 12.03 -0.43
CA ALA A 174 -8.91 12.84 0.79
C ALA A 174 -8.76 11.98 2.05
N PHE A 175 -9.36 10.80 2.07
CA PHE A 175 -9.29 9.88 3.20
C PHE A 175 -7.87 9.37 3.45
N CYS A 176 -7.16 8.94 2.39
CA CYS A 176 -5.77 8.49 2.50
C CYS A 176 -4.83 9.63 2.91
N ILE A 177 -5.02 10.85 2.37
CA ILE A 177 -4.26 12.03 2.83
C ILE A 177 -4.46 12.26 4.32
N SER A 178 -5.72 12.21 4.81
CA SER A 178 -6.02 12.40 6.24
C SER A 178 -5.33 11.36 7.11
N ALA A 179 -5.41 10.09 6.73
CA ALA A 179 -4.73 9.00 7.45
C ALA A 179 -3.20 9.19 7.50
N MET A 180 -2.59 9.54 6.36
CA MET A 180 -1.14 9.75 6.28
C MET A 180 -0.68 11.02 7.03
N ARG A 181 -1.52 12.06 7.12
CA ARG A 181 -1.25 13.27 7.93
C ARG A 181 -1.11 12.93 9.42
N GLU A 182 -1.95 12.05 9.94
CA GLU A 182 -1.88 11.61 11.35
C GLU A 182 -0.55 10.90 11.66
N GLN A 183 0.10 10.31 10.66
CA GLN A 183 1.36 9.59 10.78
C GLN A 183 2.53 10.30 10.05
N ALA A 184 2.41 11.60 9.78
CA ALA A 184 3.37 12.34 8.97
C ALA A 184 4.83 12.23 9.48
N ASP A 185 5.03 12.22 10.79
CA ASP A 185 6.35 12.06 11.42
C ASP A 185 6.92 10.65 11.19
N ALA A 186 6.13 9.63 11.47
CA ALA A 186 6.55 8.23 11.30
C ALA A 186 6.83 7.87 9.84
N LEU A 187 6.09 8.48 8.90
CA LEU A 187 6.28 8.30 7.47
C LEU A 187 7.41 9.19 6.89
N GLY A 188 7.95 10.12 7.67
CA GLY A 188 8.93 11.10 7.20
C GLY A 188 8.35 12.09 6.18
N LEU A 189 7.04 12.39 6.29
CA LEU A 189 6.29 13.27 5.38
C LEU A 189 5.84 14.58 6.03
N ARG A 190 6.37 14.94 7.19
CA ARG A 190 6.12 16.26 7.80
C ARG A 190 6.75 17.40 6.99
N GLY A 191 7.91 17.14 6.38
CA GLY A 191 8.65 18.16 5.63
C GLY A 191 9.14 19.29 6.52
N THR A 192 8.89 20.54 6.11
CA THR A 192 9.30 21.77 6.81
C THR A 192 8.16 22.41 7.62
N LEU A 193 7.02 21.75 7.77
CA LEU A 193 5.83 22.23 8.50
C LEU A 193 5.74 21.67 9.91
#